data_ab53d2949fc37a42a4b5e884b0b77e20
#
_entry.id   ab53d2949fc37a42a4b5e884b0b77e20
#
_cell.length_a   1.000
_cell.length_b   1.000
_cell.length_c   1.000
_cell.angle_alpha   90.00
_cell.angle_beta   90.00
_cell.angle_gamma   90.00
#
_symmetry.space_group_name_H-M   'P 1'
#
loop_
_entity.id
_entity.type
_entity.pdbx_description
1 polymer ?
#
loop_
_entity_poly.entity_id
_entity_poly.type
_entity_poly.pdbx_seq_one_letter_code
_entity_poly.pdbx_strand_id
1 'polypeptide(L)'
;MGDFLRNHDELTLEMVTDEERDLMLRAYAREPEMRVNVGIRRRLAPLLDNNRRRIELMNALLFSLPGSPVIYYGDEIGMGDNIYLGDRNGVRTPMQWSADRNAGFSSANPQRLFLPPISDPEFHYQTINVENQQKNPSSLLWFTKRLIALRRQHPTFGRGSFEAVNTGNRAVLAF
;
A
#
# COMPACT_ATOMS: atom_id res chain seq x y z
N MET A 1 -6.21 18.51 -3.23
CA MET A 1 -6.21 17.20 -3.92
C MET A 1 -5.68 16.17 -2.95
N GLY A 2 -6.28 14.98 -2.86
CA GLY A 2 -5.79 13.87 -2.03
C GLY A 2 -4.95 12.93 -2.88
N ASP A 3 -3.75 12.59 -2.43
CA ASP A 3 -2.82 11.73 -3.13
C ASP A 3 -2.71 10.41 -2.38
N PHE A 4 -2.78 9.29 -3.08
CA PHE A 4 -2.69 7.95 -2.48
C PHE A 4 -2.00 6.97 -3.41
N LEU A 5 -1.31 5.98 -2.85
CA LEU A 5 -0.70 4.89 -3.61
C LEU A 5 -1.72 3.78 -3.87
N ARG A 6 -2.52 3.47 -2.86
CA ARG A 6 -3.56 2.44 -2.90
C ARG A 6 -4.79 2.91 -2.12
N ASN A 7 -5.93 2.27 -2.40
CA ASN A 7 -7.21 2.52 -1.73
C ASN A 7 -8.02 1.22 -1.60
N HIS A 8 -9.27 1.32 -1.21
CA HIS A 8 -10.21 0.21 -1.07
C HIS A 8 -10.76 -0.32 -2.40
N ASP A 9 -10.35 0.28 -3.51
CA ASP A 9 -10.82 -0.04 -4.87
C ASP A 9 -9.64 -0.51 -5.75
N GLU A 10 -9.89 -0.75 -7.04
CA GLU A 10 -8.82 -1.06 -7.98
C GLU A 10 -8.01 0.18 -8.35
N LEU A 11 -6.77 -0.05 -8.75
CA LEU A 11 -5.99 0.93 -9.49
C LEU A 11 -6.48 0.89 -10.94
N THR A 12 -7.39 1.81 -11.30
CA THR A 12 -7.97 1.85 -12.65
C THR A 12 -6.93 2.19 -13.70
N LEU A 13 -7.03 1.54 -14.86
CA LEU A 13 -6.20 1.77 -16.04
C LEU A 13 -7.05 2.26 -17.22
N GLU A 14 -8.18 2.93 -16.95
CA GLU A 14 -9.06 3.47 -17.99
C GLU A 14 -8.45 4.64 -18.75
N MET A 15 -7.53 5.38 -18.12
CA MET A 15 -6.94 6.62 -18.66
C MET A 15 -5.65 6.40 -19.45
N VAL A 16 -5.22 5.13 -19.61
CA VAL A 16 -4.00 4.77 -20.34
C VAL A 16 -4.36 4.07 -21.66
N THR A 17 -3.42 4.01 -22.61
CA THR A 17 -3.60 3.26 -23.87
C THR A 17 -3.70 1.76 -23.62
N ASP A 18 -4.17 1.00 -24.62
CA ASP A 18 -4.28 -0.45 -24.51
C ASP A 18 -2.89 -1.10 -24.32
N GLU A 19 -1.86 -0.60 -25.00
CA GLU A 19 -0.49 -1.06 -24.88
C GLU A 19 0.08 -0.81 -23.47
N GLU A 20 -0.16 0.37 -22.91
CA GLU A 20 0.25 0.72 -21.55
C GLU A 20 -0.51 -0.13 -20.53
N ARG A 21 -1.80 -0.34 -20.74
CA ARG A 21 -2.62 -1.23 -19.89
C ARG A 21 -2.08 -2.64 -19.88
N ASP A 22 -1.79 -3.19 -21.04
CA ASP A 22 -1.23 -4.54 -21.19
C ASP A 22 0.15 -4.66 -20.51
N LEU A 23 0.99 -3.62 -20.64
CA LEU A 23 2.27 -3.57 -19.94
C LEU A 23 2.09 -3.60 -18.44
N MET A 24 1.20 -2.76 -17.90
CA MET A 24 0.91 -2.68 -16.46
C MET A 24 0.33 -3.99 -15.92
N LEU A 25 -0.62 -4.60 -16.63
CA LEU A 25 -1.22 -5.87 -16.23
C LEU A 25 -0.19 -7.01 -16.24
N ARG A 26 0.69 -7.06 -17.24
CA ARG A 26 1.78 -8.06 -17.29
C ARG A 26 2.80 -7.86 -16.20
N ALA A 27 3.11 -6.61 -15.83
CA ALA A 27 4.07 -6.29 -14.81
C ALA A 27 3.54 -6.54 -13.39
N TYR A 28 2.27 -6.18 -13.10
CA TYR A 28 1.75 -6.05 -11.74
C TYR A 28 0.53 -6.91 -11.42
N ALA A 29 -0.11 -7.52 -12.42
CA ALA A 29 -1.32 -8.32 -12.24
C ALA A 29 -1.36 -9.48 -13.24
N ARG A 30 -0.41 -10.40 -13.10
CA ARG A 30 -0.23 -11.52 -14.05
C ARG A 30 -1.41 -12.49 -14.00
N GLU A 31 -1.95 -12.76 -12.82
CA GLU A 31 -3.09 -13.64 -12.63
C GLU A 31 -4.42 -12.88 -12.79
N PRO A 32 -5.44 -13.47 -13.42
CA PRO A 32 -6.75 -12.84 -13.57
C PRO A 32 -7.35 -12.38 -12.25
N GLU A 33 -7.13 -13.14 -11.16
CA GLU A 33 -7.60 -12.86 -9.81
C GLU A 33 -7.02 -11.56 -9.21
N MET A 34 -5.90 -11.07 -9.76
CA MET A 34 -5.28 -9.79 -9.39
C MET A 34 -5.98 -8.60 -10.03
N ARG A 35 -6.97 -8.83 -10.88
CA ARG A 35 -7.65 -7.82 -11.67
C ARG A 35 -9.10 -7.68 -11.26
N VAL A 36 -9.65 -6.50 -11.46
CA VAL A 36 -11.09 -6.26 -11.42
C VAL A 36 -11.42 -5.12 -12.38
N ASN A 37 -12.48 -5.26 -13.17
CA ASN A 37 -12.79 -4.35 -14.27
C ASN A 37 -11.56 -4.17 -15.19
N VAL A 38 -11.16 -2.92 -15.46
CA VAL A 38 -9.96 -2.58 -16.23
C VAL A 38 -8.78 -2.16 -15.34
N GLY A 39 -8.71 -2.67 -14.11
CA GLY A 39 -7.73 -2.24 -13.12
C GLY A 39 -7.06 -3.36 -12.33
N ILE A 40 -6.12 -2.95 -11.50
CA ILE A 40 -5.29 -3.82 -10.67
C ILE A 40 -5.83 -3.82 -9.25
N ARG A 41 -6.16 -5.00 -8.73
CA ARG A 41 -6.68 -5.23 -7.39
C ARG A 41 -5.60 -5.85 -6.50
N ARG A 42 -4.63 -5.06 -6.10
CA ARG A 42 -3.53 -5.47 -5.23
C ARG A 42 -3.28 -4.41 -4.16
N ARG A 43 -2.81 -4.81 -2.97
CA ARG A 43 -2.24 -3.89 -1.98
C ARG A 43 -0.82 -3.47 -2.36
N LEU A 44 -0.29 -2.43 -1.73
CA LEU A 44 1.01 -1.84 -2.06
C LEU A 44 2.15 -2.86 -1.90
N ALA A 45 2.21 -3.59 -0.79
CA ALA A 45 3.32 -4.50 -0.53
C ALA A 45 3.39 -5.65 -1.56
N PRO A 46 2.31 -6.40 -1.86
CA PRO A 46 2.33 -7.41 -2.92
C PRO A 46 2.59 -6.82 -4.31
N LEU A 47 2.09 -5.61 -4.61
CA LEU A 47 2.31 -4.93 -5.88
C LEU A 47 3.80 -4.68 -6.14
N LEU A 48 4.58 -4.49 -5.08
CA LEU A 48 6.01 -4.20 -5.12
C LEU A 48 6.87 -5.42 -4.74
N ASP A 49 6.34 -6.64 -4.89
CA ASP A 49 7.02 -7.91 -4.57
C ASP A 49 7.54 -7.95 -3.11
N ASN A 50 6.81 -7.33 -2.19
CA ASN A 50 7.18 -7.15 -0.78
C ASN A 50 8.60 -6.57 -0.58
N ASN A 51 9.12 -5.87 -1.59
CA ASN A 51 10.45 -5.29 -1.53
C ASN A 51 10.43 -4.04 -0.65
N ARG A 52 11.01 -4.15 0.54
CA ARG A 52 11.04 -3.09 1.54
C ARG A 52 11.53 -1.75 1.00
N ARG A 53 12.58 -1.72 0.20
CA ARG A 53 13.12 -0.46 -0.35
C ARG A 53 12.19 0.19 -1.35
N ARG A 54 11.50 -0.60 -2.19
CA ARG A 54 10.49 -0.08 -3.13
C ARG A 54 9.29 0.48 -2.39
N ILE A 55 8.82 -0.20 -1.33
CA ILE A 55 7.71 0.28 -0.49
C ILE A 55 8.09 1.60 0.19
N GLU A 56 9.28 1.70 0.74
CA GLU A 56 9.79 2.93 1.36
C GLU A 56 9.92 4.07 0.34
N LEU A 57 10.43 3.80 -0.85
CA LEU A 57 10.54 4.77 -1.93
C LEU A 57 9.17 5.34 -2.33
N MET A 58 8.18 4.47 -2.53
CA MET A 58 6.83 4.91 -2.90
C MET A 58 6.18 5.73 -1.79
N ASN A 59 6.34 5.33 -0.53
CA ASN A 59 5.86 6.13 0.61
C ASN A 59 6.60 7.48 0.70
N ALA A 60 7.92 7.50 0.51
CA ALA A 60 8.69 8.74 0.51
C ALA A 60 8.20 9.69 -0.60
N LEU A 61 7.92 9.16 -1.80
CA LEU A 61 7.34 9.93 -2.90
C LEU A 61 5.97 10.50 -2.50
N LEU A 62 5.05 9.67 -1.98
CA LEU A 62 3.73 10.12 -1.54
C LEU A 62 3.82 11.27 -0.53
N PHE A 63 4.73 11.18 0.44
CA PHE A 63 4.87 12.21 1.47
C PHE A 63 5.66 13.44 1.03
N SER A 64 6.34 13.41 -0.11
CA SER A 64 7.11 14.55 -0.64
C SER A 64 6.36 15.34 -1.72
N LEU A 65 5.39 14.75 -2.39
CA LEU A 65 4.57 15.43 -3.40
C LEU A 65 3.61 16.46 -2.77
N PRO A 66 3.23 17.53 -3.51
CA PRO A 66 2.19 18.45 -3.07
C PRO A 66 0.85 17.75 -2.97
N GLY A 67 -0.05 18.30 -2.13
CA GLY A 67 -1.36 17.72 -1.88
C GLY A 67 -1.47 17.12 -0.47
N SER A 68 -2.51 16.34 -0.24
CA SER A 68 -2.77 15.68 1.05
C SER A 68 -2.53 14.19 0.93
N PRO A 69 -1.43 13.65 1.49
CA PRO A 69 -1.17 12.21 1.44
C PRO A 69 -2.23 11.44 2.21
N VAL A 70 -2.77 10.41 1.58
CA VAL A 70 -3.76 9.50 2.17
C VAL A 70 -3.14 8.10 2.20
N ILE A 71 -3.02 7.53 3.39
CA ILE A 71 -2.54 6.15 3.58
C ILE A 71 -3.76 5.23 3.62
N TYR A 72 -3.75 4.20 2.80
CA TYR A 72 -4.72 3.13 2.92
C TYR A 72 -4.32 2.23 4.10
N TYR A 73 -5.28 1.93 5.00
CA TYR A 73 -4.99 1.15 6.21
C TYR A 73 -4.24 -0.15 5.90
N GLY A 74 -3.22 -0.45 6.69
CA GLY A 74 -2.38 -1.63 6.52
C GLY A 74 -1.17 -1.44 5.60
N ASP A 75 -1.16 -0.43 4.73
CA ASP A 75 0.02 -0.14 3.90
C ASP A 75 1.21 0.30 4.77
N GLU A 76 0.93 0.98 5.90
CA GLU A 76 1.93 1.41 6.88
C GLU A 76 2.64 0.26 7.59
N ILE A 77 2.09 -0.95 7.54
CA ILE A 77 2.71 -2.17 8.09
C ILE A 77 3.12 -3.17 7.01
N GLY A 78 2.88 -2.87 5.73
CA GLY A 78 3.14 -3.78 4.63
C GLY A 78 2.17 -4.96 4.56
N MET A 79 0.90 -4.72 4.85
CA MET A 79 -0.16 -5.73 4.81
C MET A 79 -0.34 -6.30 3.41
N GLY A 80 -0.51 -7.62 3.30
CA GLY A 80 -0.81 -8.30 2.04
C GLY A 80 -2.28 -8.23 1.62
N ASP A 81 -2.60 -8.87 0.51
CA ASP A 81 -3.95 -9.05 0.01
C ASP A 81 -4.31 -10.53 -0.16
N ASN A 82 -5.59 -10.82 -0.43
CA ASN A 82 -6.05 -12.15 -0.80
C ASN A 82 -6.76 -12.08 -2.15
N ILE A 83 -6.04 -12.43 -3.21
CA ILE A 83 -6.54 -12.35 -4.60
C ILE A 83 -7.71 -13.29 -4.88
N TYR A 84 -7.92 -14.32 -4.07
CA TYR A 84 -8.99 -15.32 -4.25
C TYR A 84 -10.35 -14.87 -3.69
N LEU A 85 -10.42 -13.76 -2.96
CA LEU A 85 -11.68 -13.16 -2.55
C LEU A 85 -12.30 -12.37 -3.69
N GLY A 86 -13.59 -12.55 -3.91
CA GLY A 86 -14.33 -11.90 -4.99
C GLY A 86 -14.40 -10.38 -4.87
N ASP A 87 -14.74 -9.69 -5.96
CA ASP A 87 -14.84 -8.23 -6.06
C ASP A 87 -13.55 -7.54 -5.55
N ARG A 88 -13.66 -6.48 -4.74
CA ARG A 88 -12.55 -5.76 -4.10
C ARG A 88 -12.19 -6.30 -2.71
N ASN A 89 -12.84 -7.39 -2.29
CA ASN A 89 -12.71 -7.93 -0.93
C ASN A 89 -11.27 -8.35 -0.58
N GLY A 90 -10.49 -8.76 -1.59
CA GLY A 90 -9.09 -9.13 -1.40
C GLY A 90 -8.21 -8.03 -0.80
N VAL A 91 -8.54 -6.76 -1.04
CA VAL A 91 -7.82 -5.61 -0.46
C VAL A 91 -8.55 -4.98 0.74
N ARG A 92 -9.69 -5.55 1.18
CA ARG A 92 -10.53 -5.04 2.27
C ARG A 92 -10.55 -5.93 3.50
N THR A 93 -9.58 -6.82 3.63
CA THR A 93 -9.46 -7.77 4.74
C THR A 93 -9.23 -7.06 6.08
N PRO A 94 -9.54 -7.70 7.23
CA PRO A 94 -9.36 -7.11 8.55
C PRO A 94 -7.94 -6.58 8.78
N MET A 95 -7.83 -5.42 9.45
CA MET A 95 -6.54 -4.86 9.86
C MET A 95 -5.81 -5.83 10.81
N GLN A 96 -4.52 -5.99 10.62
CA GLN A 96 -3.65 -6.87 11.40
C GLN A 96 -3.06 -6.13 12.60
N TRP A 97 -3.77 -6.15 13.74
CA TRP A 97 -3.35 -5.44 14.96
C TRP A 97 -2.35 -6.23 15.79
N SER A 98 -2.57 -7.55 15.94
CA SER A 98 -1.73 -8.43 16.75
C SER A 98 -1.66 -9.85 16.18
N ALA A 99 -0.87 -10.71 16.82
CA ALA A 99 -0.81 -12.14 16.51
C ALA A 99 -2.00 -12.95 17.06
N ASP A 100 -2.92 -12.31 17.76
CA ASP A 100 -4.08 -12.97 18.38
C ASP A 100 -5.11 -13.40 17.34
N ARG A 101 -6.11 -14.16 17.84
CA ARG A 101 -7.24 -14.60 17.03
C ARG A 101 -7.85 -13.43 16.24
N ASN A 102 -8.19 -13.70 14.96
CA ASN A 102 -8.71 -12.71 14.02
C ASN A 102 -7.77 -11.51 13.84
N ALA A 103 -6.45 -11.72 13.97
CA ALA A 103 -5.46 -10.66 13.87
C ALA A 103 -5.64 -9.53 14.91
N GLY A 104 -6.24 -9.82 16.06
CA GLY A 104 -6.62 -8.80 17.04
C GLY A 104 -7.72 -7.83 16.59
N PHE A 105 -8.32 -8.07 15.43
CA PHE A 105 -9.36 -7.20 14.85
C PHE A 105 -10.72 -7.37 15.55
N SER A 106 -11.06 -8.60 15.96
CA SER A 106 -12.35 -8.91 16.56
C SER A 106 -12.25 -10.11 17.52
N SER A 107 -12.99 -10.06 18.60
CA SER A 107 -13.19 -11.20 19.53
C SER A 107 -14.23 -12.22 19.06
N ALA A 108 -14.92 -11.96 17.96
CA ALA A 108 -15.95 -12.82 17.43
C ALA A 108 -15.41 -14.21 17.01
N ASN A 109 -16.30 -15.17 16.85
CA ASN A 109 -15.94 -16.44 16.22
C ASN A 109 -15.44 -16.15 14.80
N PRO A 110 -14.30 -16.72 14.34
CA PRO A 110 -13.73 -16.46 13.00
C PRO A 110 -14.73 -16.67 11.86
N GLN A 111 -15.64 -17.62 11.98
CA GLN A 111 -16.69 -17.88 10.98
C GLN A 111 -17.73 -16.75 10.85
N ARG A 112 -17.79 -15.84 11.81
CA ARG A 112 -18.69 -14.66 11.79
C ARG A 112 -18.04 -13.42 11.19
N LEU A 113 -16.76 -13.47 10.85
CA LEU A 113 -16.12 -12.37 10.16
C LEU A 113 -16.66 -12.29 8.73
N PHE A 114 -16.96 -11.07 8.27
CA PHE A 114 -17.36 -10.83 6.89
C PHE A 114 -16.25 -11.22 5.89
N LEU A 115 -15.00 -10.92 6.25
CA LEU A 115 -13.81 -11.33 5.50
C LEU A 115 -12.79 -11.97 6.45
N PRO A 116 -12.07 -13.01 6.02
CA PRO A 116 -11.01 -13.59 6.85
C PRO A 116 -9.79 -12.69 6.92
N PRO A 117 -8.97 -12.77 7.99
CA PRO A 117 -7.63 -12.22 8.02
C PRO A 117 -6.73 -12.85 6.94
N ILE A 118 -5.66 -12.16 6.56
CA ILE A 118 -4.66 -12.69 5.63
C ILE A 118 -3.95 -13.88 6.27
N SER A 119 -3.96 -15.02 5.56
CA SER A 119 -3.31 -16.27 5.96
C SER A 119 -2.16 -16.68 5.03
N ASP A 120 -1.85 -15.87 4.04
CA ASP A 120 -0.68 -16.08 3.19
C ASP A 120 0.59 -16.09 4.04
N PRO A 121 1.51 -17.07 3.89
CA PRO A 121 2.71 -17.19 4.73
C PRO A 121 3.60 -15.95 4.74
N GLU A 122 3.71 -15.26 3.62
CA GLU A 122 4.53 -14.05 3.49
C GLU A 122 3.92 -12.86 4.23
N PHE A 123 2.58 -12.76 4.28
CA PHE A 123 1.85 -11.64 4.84
C PHE A 123 1.02 -12.00 6.07
N HIS A 124 1.28 -13.17 6.67
CA HIS A 124 0.48 -13.70 7.76
C HIS A 124 0.41 -12.74 8.95
N TYR A 125 -0.78 -12.55 9.50
CA TYR A 125 -1.00 -11.61 10.61
C TYR A 125 -0.20 -11.91 11.88
N GLN A 126 0.27 -13.14 12.09
CA GLN A 126 1.14 -13.48 13.21
C GLN A 126 2.54 -12.83 13.08
N THR A 127 2.97 -12.54 11.86
CA THR A 127 4.27 -11.90 11.56
C THR A 127 4.11 -10.43 11.24
N ILE A 128 3.19 -10.11 10.33
CA ILE A 128 2.93 -8.75 9.87
C ILE A 128 1.74 -8.19 10.66
N ASN A 129 2.03 -7.46 11.73
CA ASN A 129 1.01 -6.80 12.54
C ASN A 129 1.56 -5.54 13.24
N VAL A 130 0.66 -4.70 13.71
CA VAL A 130 0.99 -3.43 14.37
C VAL A 130 1.82 -3.67 15.64
N GLU A 131 1.42 -4.63 16.47
CA GLU A 131 2.10 -4.88 17.75
C GLU A 131 3.57 -5.26 17.57
N ASN A 132 3.87 -6.16 16.64
CA ASN A 132 5.25 -6.56 16.33
C ASN A 132 6.05 -5.39 15.77
N GLN A 133 5.45 -4.58 14.89
CA GLN A 133 6.14 -3.46 14.29
C GLN A 133 6.36 -2.29 15.26
N GLN A 134 5.48 -2.10 16.25
CA GLN A 134 5.71 -1.12 17.30
C GLN A 134 6.95 -1.44 18.15
N LYS A 135 7.24 -2.71 18.36
CA LYS A 135 8.41 -3.20 19.12
C LYS A 135 9.73 -3.06 18.33
N ASN A 136 9.68 -2.85 17.00
CA ASN A 136 10.85 -2.75 16.15
C ASN A 136 11.01 -1.33 15.56
N PRO A 137 11.95 -0.51 16.06
CA PRO A 137 12.19 0.85 15.55
C PRO A 137 12.55 0.93 14.06
N SER A 138 13.04 -0.16 13.47
CA SER A 138 13.38 -0.26 12.04
C SER A 138 12.21 -0.73 11.18
N SER A 139 11.02 -0.94 11.74
CA SER A 139 9.84 -1.40 11.02
C SER A 139 9.32 -0.37 10.00
N LEU A 140 8.46 -0.83 9.08
CA LEU A 140 7.78 0.05 8.12
C LEU A 140 6.85 1.04 8.82
N LEU A 141 6.21 0.61 9.90
CA LEU A 141 5.37 1.48 10.73
C LEU A 141 6.15 2.69 11.27
N TRP A 142 7.34 2.46 11.81
CA TRP A 142 8.19 3.55 12.30
C TRP A 142 8.77 4.39 11.18
N PHE A 143 9.09 3.81 10.03
CA PHE A 143 9.47 4.56 8.84
C PHE A 143 8.35 5.53 8.43
N THR A 144 7.11 5.04 8.31
CA THR A 144 5.94 5.85 7.96
C THR A 144 5.69 6.95 8.99
N LYS A 145 5.79 6.65 10.30
CA LYS A 145 5.69 7.67 11.36
C LYS A 145 6.74 8.77 11.20
N ARG A 146 7.98 8.42 10.84
CA ARG A 146 9.05 9.42 10.59
C ARG A 146 8.74 10.30 9.38
N LEU A 147 8.21 9.74 8.29
CA LEU A 147 7.79 10.53 7.12
C LEU A 147 6.68 11.53 7.48
N ILE A 148 5.69 11.10 8.25
CA ILE A 148 4.61 11.97 8.73
C ILE A 148 5.18 13.11 9.59
N ALA A 149 6.07 12.78 10.52
CA ALA A 149 6.71 13.78 11.39
C ALA A 149 7.52 14.79 10.57
N LEU A 150 8.33 14.31 9.61
CA LEU A 150 9.13 15.16 8.73
C LEU A 150 8.24 16.12 7.91
N ARG A 151 7.19 15.60 7.27
CA ARG A 151 6.26 16.42 6.50
C ARG A 151 5.56 17.48 7.36
N ARG A 152 5.23 17.15 8.63
CA ARG A 152 4.63 18.12 9.57
C ARG A 152 5.60 19.20 10.01
N GLN A 153 6.88 18.87 10.16
CA GLN A 153 7.93 19.82 10.51
C GLN A 153 8.27 20.80 9.36
N HIS A 154 8.04 20.37 8.11
CA HIS A 154 8.37 21.15 6.92
C HIS A 154 7.12 21.47 6.09
N PRO A 155 6.43 22.58 6.37
CA PRO A 155 5.19 22.96 5.66
C PRO A 155 5.35 23.10 4.15
N THR A 156 6.58 23.24 3.67
CA THR A 156 6.91 23.32 2.24
C THR A 156 6.37 22.13 1.45
N PHE A 157 6.41 20.92 2.00
CA PHE A 157 5.84 19.74 1.33
C PHE A 157 4.35 19.82 1.02
N GLY A 158 3.59 20.57 1.83
CA GLY A 158 2.14 20.70 1.62
C GLY A 158 1.69 22.05 1.06
N ARG A 159 2.54 23.08 1.16
CA ARG A 159 2.16 24.48 0.85
C ARG A 159 3.17 25.21 -0.06
N GLY A 160 4.33 24.58 -0.33
CA GLY A 160 5.35 25.14 -1.22
C GLY A 160 4.98 25.00 -2.69
N SER A 161 5.74 25.65 -3.55
CA SER A 161 5.71 25.42 -4.98
C SER A 161 6.33 24.07 -5.32
N PHE A 162 5.88 23.47 -6.40
CA PHE A 162 6.41 22.22 -6.94
C PHE A 162 6.93 22.47 -8.35
N GLU A 163 8.18 22.09 -8.59
CA GLU A 163 8.80 22.20 -9.90
C GLU A 163 9.61 20.95 -10.19
N ALA A 164 9.32 20.29 -11.32
CA ALA A 164 10.09 19.14 -11.76
C ALA A 164 11.43 19.60 -12.37
N VAL A 165 12.51 19.00 -11.89
CA VAL A 165 13.88 19.33 -12.34
C VAL A 165 14.35 18.30 -13.35
N ASN A 166 14.77 18.76 -14.54
CA ASN A 166 15.38 17.87 -15.53
C ASN A 166 16.84 17.56 -15.14
N THR A 167 17.09 16.32 -14.74
CA THR A 167 18.43 15.86 -14.34
C THR A 167 19.29 15.37 -15.52
N GLY A 168 18.72 15.24 -16.72
CA GLY A 168 19.37 14.54 -17.84
C GLY A 168 19.51 13.02 -17.65
N ASN A 169 19.14 12.48 -16.50
CA ASN A 169 19.19 11.06 -16.19
C ASN A 169 17.77 10.49 -16.04
N ARG A 170 17.37 9.59 -16.95
CA ARG A 170 16.03 8.98 -16.94
C ARG A 170 15.70 8.12 -15.71
N ALA A 171 16.72 7.70 -14.95
CA ALA A 171 16.54 6.91 -13.73
C ALA A 171 16.38 7.78 -12.47
N VAL A 172 16.45 9.11 -12.59
CA VAL A 172 16.38 10.06 -11.47
C VAL A 172 15.17 10.96 -11.64
N LEU A 173 14.25 10.89 -10.69
CA LEU A 173 13.19 11.88 -10.50
C LEU A 173 13.70 12.93 -9.49
N ALA A 174 13.71 14.20 -9.91
CA ALA A 174 14.05 15.32 -9.03
C ALA A 174 12.99 16.43 -9.11
N PHE A 175 12.70 17.06 -7.97
CA PHE A 175 11.74 18.16 -7.83
C PHE A 175 12.04 18.97 -6.57
#